data_cf3b5f79d4556e9f5724799819117caa
#
_entry.id   cf3b5f79d4556e9f5724799819117caa
#
_cell.length_a   1.000
_cell.length_b   1.000
_cell.length_c   1.000
_cell.angle_alpha   90.00
_cell.angle_beta   90.00
_cell.angle_gamma   90.00
#
_symmetry.space_group_name_H-M   'P 1'
#
loop_
_entity.id
_entity.type
_entity.pdbx_description
1 polymer ?
#
loop_
_entity_poly.entity_id
_entity_poly.type
_entity_poly.pdbx_seq_one_letter_code
_entity_poly.pdbx_strand_id
1 'polypeptide(L)'
;VSRGGGGDSIGGGERGIEANTTVVVDLAGHRKPGTRRNFAFRKMSFGELIRRVSSKRGGDAHEADIENLSPVVSLGEKYYLRSVAHKSAAHFPSLFPSLATDLRPGMVLPDDTGKCSDTLWPRDAYHSSVLRIASPGTALWTHYDTHDNLLAQVRGGKTVTLWAPDAEPFLYVEGSSSRVDDIDAPDLKRFPRFGEVSDKRWVAPLGPGEALYIPALWFHHVLSHPESPESGDMSIAVNVFWRCLPEQEHDAGDLYGNKDPPAARRASELAARAGEAISHLPEPHKSFYARRTITRLAEQLGM
;
A
#
# COMPACT_ATOMS: atom_id res chain seq x y z
N VAL A 1 -65.75 10.09 14.94
CA VAL A 1 -66.09 8.90 14.14
C VAL A 1 -65.00 8.60 13.17
N SER A 2 -64.59 7.35 13.20
CA SER A 2 -63.71 6.56 12.29
C SER A 2 -62.20 6.83 12.30
N ARG A 3 -61.60 5.79 12.72
CA ARG A 3 -60.23 5.33 12.72
C ARG A 3 -59.70 5.13 11.30
N GLY A 4 -58.42 5.41 11.11
CA GLY A 4 -57.62 4.91 10.02
C GLY A 4 -56.22 4.66 10.54
N GLY A 5 -55.88 3.42 10.85
CA GLY A 5 -54.55 2.98 11.18
C GLY A 5 -53.73 2.92 9.89
N GLY A 6 -52.58 3.55 9.89
CA GLY A 6 -51.56 3.37 8.91
C GLY A 6 -50.29 2.86 9.61
N GLY A 7 -49.98 1.59 9.42
CA GLY A 7 -48.75 1.01 9.91
C GLY A 7 -47.55 1.58 9.15
N ASP A 8 -46.69 2.27 9.87
CA ASP A 8 -45.35 2.63 9.38
C ASP A 8 -44.49 1.38 9.36
N SER A 9 -44.37 0.81 8.20
CA SER A 9 -43.29 -0.13 7.88
C SER A 9 -41.98 0.63 7.93
N ILE A 10 -41.19 0.39 8.98
CA ILE A 10 -39.81 0.82 9.09
C ILE A 10 -39.04 0.03 8.02
N GLY A 11 -38.96 0.59 6.84
CA GLY A 11 -37.99 0.18 5.83
C GLY A 11 -36.62 0.57 6.30
N GLY A 12 -35.92 -0.35 6.96
CA GLY A 12 -34.48 -0.25 7.19
C GLY A 12 -33.77 -0.20 5.84
N GLY A 13 -33.56 0.99 5.32
CA GLY A 13 -32.71 1.20 4.16
C GLY A 13 -31.28 0.85 4.58
N GLU A 14 -30.81 -0.30 4.14
CA GLU A 14 -29.38 -0.57 3.99
C GLU A 14 -28.79 0.56 3.15
N ARG A 15 -28.27 1.57 3.81
CA ARG A 15 -27.37 2.53 3.17
C ARG A 15 -26.05 1.80 2.92
N GLY A 16 -26.05 1.00 1.83
CA GLY A 16 -24.94 0.22 1.41
C GLY A 16 -23.76 1.11 1.07
N ILE A 17 -22.60 0.68 1.50
CA ILE A 17 -21.29 1.03 0.94
C ILE A 17 -21.42 0.98 -0.58
N GLU A 18 -21.04 2.08 -1.25
CA GLU A 18 -21.31 2.31 -2.67
C GLU A 18 -21.08 1.09 -3.56
N ALA A 19 -22.00 0.87 -4.49
CA ALA A 19 -22.14 -0.33 -5.29
C ALA A 19 -20.94 -0.67 -6.21
N ASN A 20 -19.93 0.20 -6.33
CA ASN A 20 -18.79 0.01 -7.23
C ASN A 20 -17.45 0.44 -6.58
N THR A 21 -16.81 -0.50 -5.92
CA THR A 21 -15.45 -0.31 -5.40
C THR A 21 -14.42 -0.80 -6.42
N THR A 22 -13.39 0.01 -6.68
CA THR A 22 -12.26 -0.43 -7.54
C THR A 22 -11.31 -1.30 -6.72
N VAL A 23 -11.12 -2.51 -7.16
CA VAL A 23 -10.31 -3.54 -6.51
C VAL A 23 -9.12 -3.90 -7.39
N VAL A 24 -7.97 -4.08 -6.78
CA VAL A 24 -6.80 -4.68 -7.43
C VAL A 24 -6.91 -6.19 -7.34
N VAL A 25 -6.76 -6.88 -8.45
CA VAL A 25 -6.74 -8.34 -8.50
C VAL A 25 -5.34 -8.78 -8.87
N ASP A 26 -4.68 -9.50 -7.97
CA ASP A 26 -3.44 -10.19 -8.27
C ASP A 26 -3.75 -11.47 -9.03
N LEU A 27 -3.26 -11.55 -10.25
CA LEU A 27 -3.43 -12.68 -11.16
C LEU A 27 -2.34 -13.74 -10.90
N ALA A 28 -2.15 -14.14 -9.65
CA ALA A 28 -1.13 -15.13 -9.25
C ALA A 28 -1.17 -16.36 -10.17
N GLY A 29 -0.06 -16.66 -10.81
CA GLY A 29 0.09 -17.78 -11.75
C GLY A 29 0.12 -17.39 -13.22
N HIS A 30 -0.25 -16.19 -13.59
CA HIS A 30 -0.21 -15.70 -14.99
C HIS A 30 0.81 -14.58 -15.19
N ARG A 31 1.98 -14.69 -14.55
CA ARG A 31 3.07 -13.72 -14.77
C ARG A 31 3.44 -13.71 -16.24
N LYS A 32 3.11 -12.63 -16.93
CA LYS A 32 3.66 -12.39 -18.27
C LYS A 32 5.14 -12.04 -18.10
N PRO A 33 6.05 -12.76 -18.78
CA PRO A 33 7.46 -12.41 -18.77
C PRO A 33 7.65 -10.92 -19.09
N GLY A 34 8.45 -10.21 -18.29
CA GLY A 34 8.73 -8.79 -18.50
C GLY A 34 7.72 -7.81 -17.89
N THR A 35 6.63 -8.25 -17.27
CA THR A 35 5.72 -7.35 -16.55
C THR A 35 6.11 -7.27 -15.08
N ARG A 36 6.34 -6.04 -14.57
CA ARG A 36 6.72 -5.78 -13.18
C ARG A 36 5.62 -6.10 -12.17
N ARG A 37 4.37 -5.98 -12.56
CA ARG A 37 3.22 -6.08 -11.67
C ARG A 37 2.18 -6.99 -12.31
N ASN A 38 1.94 -8.11 -11.66
CA ASN A 38 0.95 -9.08 -12.14
C ASN A 38 -0.40 -8.83 -11.48
N PHE A 39 -1.01 -7.67 -11.76
CA PHE A 39 -2.32 -7.34 -11.25
C PHE A 39 -3.18 -6.63 -12.29
N ALA A 40 -4.51 -6.71 -12.11
CA ALA A 40 -5.49 -5.97 -12.88
C ALA A 40 -6.42 -5.19 -11.94
N PHE A 41 -6.95 -4.08 -12.42
CA PHE A 41 -8.01 -3.37 -11.69
C PHE A 41 -9.36 -3.90 -12.14
N ARG A 42 -10.21 -4.26 -11.17
CA ARG A 42 -11.60 -4.65 -11.43
C ARG A 42 -12.54 -3.81 -10.58
N LYS A 43 -13.70 -3.50 -11.12
CA LYS A 43 -14.80 -2.88 -10.37
C LYS A 43 -15.75 -3.99 -9.94
N MET A 44 -16.12 -3.97 -8.66
CA MET A 44 -17.10 -4.91 -8.10
C MET A 44 -17.81 -4.27 -6.91
N SER A 45 -18.94 -4.83 -6.49
CA SER A 45 -19.58 -4.39 -5.27
C SER A 45 -18.73 -4.76 -4.04
N PHE A 46 -18.89 -4.04 -2.94
CA PHE A 46 -18.17 -4.35 -1.71
C PHE A 46 -18.52 -5.75 -1.19
N GLY A 47 -19.81 -6.14 -1.26
CA GLY A 47 -20.23 -7.49 -0.87
C GLY A 47 -19.58 -8.59 -1.72
N GLU A 48 -19.41 -8.36 -3.04
CA GLU A 48 -18.67 -9.28 -3.91
C GLU A 48 -17.20 -9.38 -3.53
N LEU A 49 -16.54 -8.24 -3.21
CA LEU A 49 -15.18 -8.25 -2.71
C LEU A 49 -15.07 -9.11 -1.44
N ILE A 50 -15.94 -8.86 -0.43
CA ILE A 50 -15.91 -9.59 0.82
C ILE A 50 -16.08 -11.09 0.60
N ARG A 51 -17.01 -11.51 -0.24
CA ARG A 51 -17.17 -12.93 -0.60
C ARG A 51 -15.90 -13.51 -1.21
N ARG A 52 -15.25 -12.82 -2.15
CA ARG A 52 -14.04 -13.29 -2.84
C ARG A 52 -12.81 -13.35 -1.93
N VAL A 53 -12.63 -12.38 -1.05
CA VAL A 53 -11.48 -12.37 -0.12
C VAL A 53 -11.62 -13.37 1.02
N SER A 54 -12.88 -13.73 1.40
CA SER A 54 -13.20 -14.69 2.46
C SER A 54 -13.32 -16.13 1.96
N SER A 55 -13.29 -16.39 0.66
CA SER A 55 -13.49 -17.73 0.11
C SER A 55 -12.35 -18.65 0.55
N LYS A 56 -12.71 -19.69 1.31
CA LYS A 56 -11.79 -20.81 1.63
C LYS A 56 -11.33 -21.46 0.33
N ARG A 57 -10.05 -21.71 0.21
CA ARG A 57 -9.52 -22.53 -0.88
C ARG A 57 -10.00 -23.96 -0.68
N GLY A 58 -10.91 -24.40 -1.56
CA GLY A 58 -11.23 -25.82 -1.77
C GLY A 58 -12.01 -26.47 -0.65
N GLY A 59 -13.28 -26.69 -0.86
CA GLY A 59 -14.19 -27.50 -0.06
C GLY A 59 -15.46 -26.73 0.31
N ASP A 60 -16.60 -27.19 -0.19
CA ASP A 60 -17.95 -26.77 0.19
C ASP A 60 -18.52 -25.46 -0.37
N ALA A 61 -18.19 -25.07 -1.59
CA ALA A 61 -19.13 -24.28 -2.36
C ALA A 61 -20.23 -25.24 -2.85
N HIS A 62 -21.46 -25.13 -2.34
CA HIS A 62 -22.59 -25.82 -2.90
C HIS A 62 -22.69 -25.48 -4.38
N GLU A 63 -22.81 -26.48 -5.25
CA GLU A 63 -22.94 -26.32 -6.71
C GLU A 63 -24.07 -25.34 -7.13
N ALA A 64 -25.06 -25.12 -6.28
CA ALA A 64 -26.17 -24.19 -6.49
C ALA A 64 -25.78 -22.70 -6.46
N ASP A 65 -24.67 -22.34 -5.80
CA ASP A 65 -24.20 -20.93 -5.74
C ASP A 65 -23.31 -20.57 -6.92
N ILE A 66 -22.90 -21.53 -7.74
CA ILE A 66 -21.96 -21.34 -8.86
C ILE A 66 -22.67 -20.89 -10.13
N GLU A 67 -23.95 -21.18 -10.32
CA GLU A 67 -24.69 -20.85 -11.54
C GLU A 67 -24.98 -19.36 -11.76
N ASN A 68 -24.90 -18.52 -10.70
CA ASN A 68 -25.11 -17.08 -10.80
C ASN A 68 -23.84 -16.24 -10.68
N LEU A 69 -22.66 -16.86 -10.60
CA LEU A 69 -21.37 -16.18 -10.61
C LEU A 69 -20.84 -16.14 -12.03
N SER A 70 -20.58 -14.95 -12.55
CA SER A 70 -19.80 -14.79 -13.78
C SER A 70 -18.59 -15.75 -13.77
N PRO A 71 -18.37 -16.54 -14.83
CA PRO A 71 -17.37 -17.59 -14.81
C PRO A 71 -16.00 -16.97 -14.77
N VAL A 72 -15.31 -17.05 -13.70
CA VAL A 72 -13.86 -17.00 -13.53
C VAL A 72 -13.52 -16.56 -12.08
N VAL A 73 -13.72 -17.44 -11.14
CA VAL A 73 -12.81 -17.49 -10.00
C VAL A 73 -11.71 -18.48 -10.44
N SER A 74 -10.67 -18.00 -11.09
CA SER A 74 -9.54 -18.86 -11.38
C SER A 74 -8.87 -19.23 -10.05
N LEU A 75 -8.67 -20.52 -9.83
CA LEU A 75 -7.93 -21.09 -8.71
C LEU A 75 -6.58 -20.33 -8.59
N GLY A 76 -6.46 -19.42 -7.62
CA GLY A 76 -5.24 -18.66 -7.38
C GLY A 76 -5.33 -17.14 -7.42
N GLU A 77 -6.46 -16.56 -7.85
CA GLU A 77 -6.62 -15.09 -7.79
C GLU A 77 -6.64 -14.60 -6.34
N LYS A 78 -5.93 -13.50 -6.06
CA LYS A 78 -5.95 -12.79 -4.80
C LYS A 78 -6.48 -11.39 -5.01
N TYR A 79 -7.31 -10.94 -4.11
CA TYR A 79 -7.98 -9.66 -4.19
C TYR A 79 -7.42 -8.70 -3.15
N TYR A 80 -7.24 -7.46 -3.55
CA TYR A 80 -6.73 -6.41 -2.69
C TYR A 80 -7.48 -5.11 -2.91
N LEU A 81 -8.13 -4.62 -1.86
CA LEU A 81 -8.70 -3.29 -1.81
C LEU A 81 -7.71 -2.32 -1.17
N ARG A 82 -7.45 -1.23 -1.84
CA ARG A 82 -6.99 0.02 -1.26
C ARG A 82 -8.07 1.06 -1.49
N SER A 83 -8.65 1.60 -0.44
CA SER A 83 -9.63 2.67 -0.57
C SER A 83 -8.97 3.91 -1.19
N VAL A 84 -9.68 4.53 -2.14
CA VAL A 84 -9.24 5.75 -2.82
C VAL A 84 -10.41 6.72 -2.89
N ALA A 85 -10.13 8.01 -2.75
CA ALA A 85 -11.09 9.05 -3.02
C ALA A 85 -10.93 9.59 -4.45
N HIS A 86 -12.00 10.17 -4.98
CA HIS A 86 -11.95 10.78 -6.32
C HIS A 86 -11.26 12.14 -6.25
N LYS A 87 -10.08 12.26 -6.88
CA LYS A 87 -9.30 13.51 -6.99
C LYS A 87 -8.82 14.13 -5.66
N SER A 88 -8.81 13.38 -4.57
CA SER A 88 -8.30 13.82 -3.26
C SER A 88 -7.59 12.67 -2.54
N ALA A 89 -6.83 12.99 -1.51
CA ALA A 89 -6.33 11.98 -0.59
C ALA A 89 -7.48 11.25 0.10
N ALA A 90 -7.34 9.95 0.34
CA ALA A 90 -8.39 9.17 0.96
C ALA A 90 -8.56 9.56 2.45
N HIS A 91 -9.81 9.67 2.89
CA HIS A 91 -10.16 9.84 4.29
C HIS A 91 -11.15 8.74 4.68
N PHE A 92 -10.67 7.74 5.41
CA PHE A 92 -11.44 6.53 5.71
C PHE A 92 -12.82 6.82 6.33
N PRO A 93 -12.95 7.70 7.36
CA PRO A 93 -14.26 8.00 7.94
C PRO A 93 -15.27 8.58 6.94
N SER A 94 -14.82 9.41 6.01
CA SER A 94 -15.70 9.99 4.98
C SER A 94 -16.08 8.98 3.90
N LEU A 95 -15.20 8.04 3.58
CA LEU A 95 -15.45 7.01 2.57
C LEU A 95 -16.33 5.87 3.10
N PHE A 96 -16.22 5.55 4.39
CA PHE A 96 -16.91 4.44 5.02
C PHE A 96 -17.49 4.85 6.39
N PRO A 97 -18.48 5.76 6.44
CA PRO A 97 -19.00 6.29 7.72
C PRO A 97 -19.53 5.22 8.66
N SER A 98 -20.13 4.16 8.12
CA SER A 98 -20.66 3.05 8.93
C SER A 98 -19.57 2.19 9.57
N LEU A 99 -18.39 2.10 8.96
CA LEU A 99 -17.26 1.36 9.52
C LEU A 99 -16.38 2.23 10.42
N ALA A 100 -16.45 3.54 10.27
CA ALA A 100 -15.65 4.47 11.07
C ALA A 100 -16.01 4.43 12.57
N THR A 101 -17.25 4.05 12.90
CA THR A 101 -17.70 3.88 14.28
C THR A 101 -17.06 2.69 14.99
N ASP A 102 -16.59 1.69 14.24
CA ASP A 102 -15.95 0.50 14.79
C ASP A 102 -14.47 0.76 15.14
N LEU A 103 -13.87 1.75 14.49
CA LEU A 103 -12.54 2.24 14.84
C LEU A 103 -12.72 3.36 15.85
N ARG A 104 -12.26 3.17 17.08
CA ARG A 104 -12.36 4.24 18.10
C ARG A 104 -11.68 5.50 17.57
N PRO A 105 -12.47 6.55 17.18
CA PRO A 105 -11.88 7.80 16.72
C PRO A 105 -11.06 8.41 17.86
N GLY A 106 -9.99 9.09 17.55
CA GLY A 106 -9.17 9.81 18.52
C GLY A 106 -7.89 9.12 18.98
N MET A 107 -7.72 7.82 18.76
CA MET A 107 -6.40 7.20 18.99
C MET A 107 -5.48 7.28 17.78
N VAL A 108 -6.02 7.24 16.57
CA VAL A 108 -5.23 7.11 15.33
C VAL A 108 -5.77 8.00 14.20
N LEU A 109 -7.06 8.32 14.20
CA LEU A 109 -7.70 9.11 13.16
C LEU A 109 -8.13 10.47 13.70
N PRO A 110 -8.01 11.56 12.91
CA PRO A 110 -8.64 12.84 13.25
C PRO A 110 -10.15 12.63 13.37
N ASP A 111 -10.78 13.25 14.37
CA ASP A 111 -12.24 13.32 14.47
C ASP A 111 -12.82 14.23 13.36
N ASP A 112 -14.16 14.30 13.26
CA ASP A 112 -14.87 15.14 12.27
C ASP A 112 -14.55 16.64 12.41
N THR A 113 -13.92 17.06 13.51
CA THR A 113 -13.44 18.44 13.74
C THR A 113 -11.97 18.61 13.31
N GLY A 114 -11.34 17.55 12.76
CA GLY A 114 -9.93 17.51 12.45
C GLY A 114 -9.04 17.39 13.69
N LYS A 115 -9.60 17.01 14.84
CA LYS A 115 -8.85 16.81 16.08
C LYS A 115 -8.33 15.38 16.14
N CYS A 116 -7.05 15.23 15.93
CA CYS A 116 -6.32 14.07 16.41
C CYS A 116 -5.97 14.28 17.88
N SER A 117 -5.96 13.26 18.72
CA SER A 117 -5.47 13.40 20.10
C SER A 117 -4.06 13.99 20.07
N ASP A 118 -3.82 15.00 20.88
CA ASP A 118 -2.69 15.94 20.81
C ASP A 118 -1.28 15.35 20.96
N THR A 119 -1.11 14.04 20.85
CA THR A 119 0.07 13.40 21.46
C THR A 119 1.05 12.73 20.52
N LEU A 120 0.70 12.38 19.27
CA LEU A 120 1.63 11.64 18.42
C LEU A 120 2.03 12.39 17.13
N TRP A 121 1.10 13.08 16.46
CA TRP A 121 1.40 13.80 15.22
C TRP A 121 0.68 15.14 15.11
N PRO A 122 1.31 16.18 14.53
CA PRO A 122 0.66 17.46 14.27
C PRO A 122 -0.55 17.29 13.34
N ARG A 123 -1.64 18.01 13.62
CA ARG A 123 -2.88 17.95 12.83
C ARG A 123 -2.71 18.42 11.40
N ASP A 124 -1.96 19.48 11.22
CA ASP A 124 -1.62 20.07 9.95
C ASP A 124 -0.76 19.16 9.06
N ALA A 125 -0.14 18.16 9.65
CA ALA A 125 0.63 17.14 8.95
C ALA A 125 -0.21 15.95 8.45
N TYR A 126 -1.46 15.78 8.91
CA TYR A 126 -2.31 14.69 8.42
C TYR A 126 -2.48 14.76 6.89
N HIS A 127 -2.27 13.61 6.23
CA HIS A 127 -2.41 13.50 4.78
C HIS A 127 -3.62 12.64 4.39
N SER A 128 -3.69 11.40 4.87
CA SER A 128 -4.73 10.47 4.46
C SER A 128 -4.92 9.31 5.42
N SER A 129 -6.09 8.67 5.34
CA SER A 129 -6.34 7.37 5.94
C SER A 129 -6.96 6.42 4.93
N VAL A 130 -6.47 5.17 4.89
CA VAL A 130 -6.72 4.21 3.83
C VAL A 130 -7.16 2.87 4.40
N LEU A 131 -8.36 2.42 4.07
CA LEU A 131 -8.80 1.06 4.36
C LEU A 131 -8.15 0.09 3.37
N ARG A 132 -7.63 -1.01 3.90
CA ARG A 132 -7.04 -2.10 3.13
C ARG A 132 -7.71 -3.41 3.49
N ILE A 133 -8.16 -4.15 2.49
CA ILE A 133 -8.71 -5.49 2.64
C ILE A 133 -7.99 -6.40 1.65
N ALA A 134 -7.45 -7.51 2.12
CA ALA A 134 -6.61 -8.39 1.32
C ALA A 134 -6.98 -9.86 1.52
N SER A 135 -6.95 -10.63 0.44
CA SER A 135 -6.92 -12.08 0.51
C SER A 135 -5.67 -12.56 1.25
N PRO A 136 -5.74 -13.67 2.00
CA PRO A 136 -4.55 -14.29 2.58
C PRO A 136 -3.47 -14.59 1.54
N GLY A 137 -2.22 -14.38 1.91
CA GLY A 137 -1.07 -14.56 1.05
C GLY A 137 -0.88 -13.46 -0.02
N THR A 138 -1.67 -12.37 0.05
CA THR A 138 -1.40 -11.19 -0.77
C THR A 138 -0.14 -10.49 -0.28
N ALA A 139 0.84 -10.34 -1.16
CA ALA A 139 2.07 -9.62 -0.90
C ALA A 139 2.08 -8.28 -1.63
N LEU A 140 2.39 -7.21 -0.92
CA LEU A 140 2.80 -5.94 -1.50
C LEU A 140 4.33 -5.96 -1.61
N TRP A 141 4.83 -5.74 -2.82
CA TRP A 141 6.26 -5.69 -3.10
C TRP A 141 6.98 -4.66 -2.22
N THR A 142 8.28 -4.82 -2.04
CA THR A 142 9.10 -3.88 -1.31
C THR A 142 9.05 -2.49 -1.96
N HIS A 143 8.67 -1.48 -1.19
CA HIS A 143 8.54 -0.09 -1.60
C HIS A 143 8.77 0.83 -0.41
N TYR A 144 8.92 2.13 -0.66
CA TYR A 144 8.87 3.16 0.37
C TYR A 144 7.74 4.14 0.10
N ASP A 145 7.25 4.75 1.17
CA ASP A 145 6.36 5.90 1.13
C ASP A 145 7.13 7.16 1.54
N THR A 146 6.70 8.33 1.06
CA THR A 146 7.33 9.61 1.36
C THR A 146 6.71 10.28 2.60
N HIS A 147 5.77 9.61 3.23
CA HIS A 147 5.04 10.03 4.42
C HIS A 147 5.27 9.06 5.57
N ASP A 148 5.21 9.57 6.78
CA ASP A 148 5.10 8.70 7.96
C ASP A 148 3.79 7.93 7.91
N ASN A 149 3.83 6.66 8.31
CA ASN A 149 2.74 5.72 8.14
C ASN A 149 2.50 4.94 9.44
N LEU A 150 1.27 4.94 9.93
CA LEU A 150 0.83 4.02 10.96
C LEU A 150 -0.07 2.96 10.32
N LEU A 151 0.37 1.72 10.34
CA LEU A 151 -0.38 0.55 9.88
C LEU A 151 -1.05 -0.10 11.08
N ALA A 152 -2.37 0.07 11.21
CA ALA A 152 -3.19 -0.54 12.26
C ALA A 152 -3.89 -1.79 11.72
N GLN A 153 -3.63 -2.95 12.32
CA GLN A 153 -4.24 -4.22 11.93
C GLN A 153 -5.56 -4.42 12.66
N VAL A 154 -6.64 -4.68 11.91
CA VAL A 154 -8.00 -4.80 12.45
C VAL A 154 -8.43 -6.27 12.52
N ARG A 155 -8.17 -7.06 11.46
CA ARG A 155 -8.53 -8.47 11.37
C ARG A 155 -7.50 -9.23 10.54
N GLY A 156 -7.33 -10.53 10.83
CA GLY A 156 -6.27 -11.30 10.23
C GLY A 156 -4.90 -10.79 10.66
N GLY A 157 -3.86 -11.14 9.95
CA GLY A 157 -2.50 -10.74 10.27
C GLY A 157 -1.73 -10.15 9.10
N LYS A 158 -0.59 -9.56 9.42
CA LYS A 158 0.42 -9.15 8.45
C LYS A 158 1.81 -9.49 8.97
N THR A 159 2.71 -9.80 8.05
CA THR A 159 4.15 -9.74 8.31
C THR A 159 4.71 -8.57 7.52
N VAL A 160 5.30 -7.61 8.20
CA VAL A 160 5.96 -6.47 7.58
C VAL A 160 7.46 -6.65 7.70
N THR A 161 8.14 -6.74 6.56
CA THR A 161 9.59 -6.78 6.49
C THR A 161 10.09 -5.41 6.11
N LEU A 162 11.04 -4.84 6.89
CA LEU A 162 11.50 -3.47 6.77
C LEU A 162 13.01 -3.40 6.54
N TRP A 163 13.43 -2.36 5.83
CA TRP A 163 14.84 -1.95 5.70
C TRP A 163 14.94 -0.45 5.89
N ALA A 164 16.02 -0.02 6.52
CA ALA A 164 16.32 1.40 6.65
C ALA A 164 16.63 2.04 5.28
N PRO A 165 16.52 3.37 5.15
CA PRO A 165 16.73 4.08 3.89
C PRO A 165 18.10 3.84 3.23
N ASP A 166 19.13 3.57 4.01
CA ASP A 166 20.49 3.26 3.54
C ASP A 166 20.61 1.91 2.80
N ALA A 167 19.58 1.07 2.87
CA ALA A 167 19.49 -0.15 2.07
C ALA A 167 19.15 0.11 0.59
N GLU A 168 18.77 1.34 0.21
CA GLU A 168 18.36 1.71 -1.15
C GLU A 168 19.28 1.16 -2.25
N PRO A 169 20.64 1.32 -2.18
CA PRO A 169 21.53 0.87 -3.23
C PRO A 169 21.52 -0.64 -3.47
N PHE A 170 21.02 -1.43 -2.51
CA PHE A 170 21.01 -2.88 -2.51
C PHE A 170 19.64 -3.46 -2.89
N LEU A 171 18.59 -2.65 -2.82
CA LEU A 171 17.20 -3.05 -3.09
C LEU A 171 16.81 -2.93 -4.57
N TYR A 172 17.72 -2.48 -5.44
CA TYR A 172 17.45 -2.33 -6.88
C TYR A 172 16.17 -1.53 -7.16
N VAL A 173 16.08 -0.36 -6.55
CA VAL A 173 14.89 0.50 -6.57
C VAL A 173 14.70 1.12 -7.95
N GLU A 174 13.45 1.14 -8.42
CA GLU A 174 13.03 1.85 -9.61
C GLU A 174 11.68 2.54 -9.33
N GLY A 175 11.66 3.86 -9.43
CA GLY A 175 10.62 4.67 -8.80
C GLY A 175 10.67 4.46 -7.29
N SER A 176 9.53 4.24 -6.65
CA SER A 176 9.44 3.96 -5.21
C SER A 176 9.51 2.47 -4.85
N SER A 177 9.82 1.57 -5.79
CA SER A 177 9.67 0.13 -5.58
C SER A 177 10.92 -0.66 -5.95
N SER A 178 11.23 -1.69 -5.17
CA SER A 178 12.28 -2.65 -5.47
C SER A 178 11.93 -3.52 -6.69
N ARG A 179 12.96 -3.91 -7.41
CA ARG A 179 12.88 -4.90 -8.50
C ARG A 179 13.04 -6.34 -8.03
N VAL A 180 13.39 -6.54 -6.77
CA VAL A 180 13.48 -7.87 -6.17
C VAL A 180 12.07 -8.36 -5.88
N ASP A 181 11.64 -9.34 -6.64
CA ASP A 181 10.27 -9.83 -6.59
C ASP A 181 9.99 -10.73 -5.37
N ASP A 182 10.95 -11.56 -5.00
CA ASP A 182 10.89 -12.46 -3.87
C ASP A 182 12.02 -12.14 -2.90
N ILE A 183 11.67 -11.68 -1.71
CA ILE A 183 12.63 -11.25 -0.69
C ILE A 183 13.15 -12.42 0.16
N ASP A 184 12.49 -13.56 0.12
CA ASP A 184 12.85 -14.75 0.89
C ASP A 184 13.63 -15.76 0.05
N ALA A 185 13.42 -15.77 -1.28
CA ALA A 185 14.18 -16.56 -2.24
C ALA A 185 14.65 -15.69 -3.43
N PRO A 186 15.49 -14.67 -3.19
CA PRO A 186 15.88 -13.72 -4.22
C PRO A 186 16.76 -14.36 -5.29
N ASP A 187 16.55 -13.96 -6.54
CA ASP A 187 17.48 -14.32 -7.63
C ASP A 187 18.78 -13.52 -7.50
N LEU A 188 19.73 -14.06 -6.73
CA LEU A 188 21.03 -13.43 -6.50
C LEU A 188 21.92 -13.39 -7.75
N LYS A 189 21.62 -14.13 -8.82
CA LYS A 189 22.30 -13.95 -10.12
C LYS A 189 21.88 -12.66 -10.78
N ARG A 190 20.60 -12.30 -10.66
CA ARG A 190 20.02 -11.06 -11.17
C ARG A 190 20.23 -9.88 -10.23
N PHE A 191 20.21 -10.14 -8.92
CA PHE A 191 20.29 -9.13 -7.86
C PHE A 191 21.38 -9.45 -6.83
N PRO A 192 22.67 -9.51 -7.26
CA PRO A 192 23.75 -9.99 -6.39
C PRO A 192 23.95 -9.14 -5.12
N ARG A 193 23.74 -7.82 -5.20
CA ARG A 193 23.89 -6.94 -4.05
C ARG A 193 22.79 -7.06 -3.00
N PHE A 194 21.65 -7.64 -3.34
CA PHE A 194 20.57 -7.87 -2.37
C PHE A 194 21.03 -8.77 -1.20
N GLY A 195 21.95 -9.68 -1.44
CA GLY A 195 22.57 -10.52 -0.40
C GLY A 195 23.25 -9.72 0.73
N GLU A 196 23.66 -8.46 0.48
CA GLU A 196 24.31 -7.61 1.48
C GLU A 196 23.33 -7.04 2.52
N VAL A 197 22.00 -7.06 2.22
CA VAL A 197 20.94 -6.53 3.08
C VAL A 197 19.86 -7.56 3.43
N SER A 198 19.94 -8.78 2.89
CA SER A 198 18.98 -9.84 3.19
C SER A 198 18.83 -10.12 4.68
N ASP A 199 19.93 -10.09 5.43
CA ASP A 199 19.99 -10.35 6.86
C ASP A 199 19.87 -9.07 7.72
N LYS A 200 19.86 -7.89 7.08
CA LYS A 200 19.75 -6.59 7.76
C LYS A 200 18.31 -6.07 7.80
N ARG A 201 17.35 -6.96 7.69
CA ARG A 201 15.93 -6.65 7.70
C ARG A 201 15.32 -6.81 9.09
N TRP A 202 14.36 -5.97 9.41
CA TRP A 202 13.49 -6.16 10.56
C TRP A 202 12.21 -6.84 10.10
N VAL A 203 11.70 -7.76 10.89
CA VAL A 203 10.44 -8.47 10.62
C VAL A 203 9.48 -8.20 11.76
N ALA A 204 8.35 -7.59 11.45
CA ALA A 204 7.31 -7.24 12.39
C ALA A 204 6.03 -8.04 12.05
N PRO A 205 5.69 -9.09 12.80
CA PRO A 205 4.37 -9.69 12.73
C PRO A 205 3.35 -8.75 13.39
N LEU A 206 2.16 -8.65 12.79
CA LEU A 206 1.05 -7.83 13.29
C LEU A 206 -0.21 -8.69 13.36
N GLY A 207 -0.79 -8.79 14.53
CA GLY A 207 -2.11 -9.35 14.80
C GLY A 207 -3.18 -8.27 14.97
N PRO A 208 -4.47 -8.68 15.13
CA PRO A 208 -5.56 -7.76 15.37
C PRO A 208 -5.34 -6.90 16.62
N GLY A 209 -5.59 -5.59 16.50
CA GLY A 209 -5.38 -4.61 17.59
C GLY A 209 -3.97 -4.06 17.70
N GLU A 210 -3.02 -4.57 16.92
CA GLU A 210 -1.66 -4.07 16.90
C GLU A 210 -1.47 -3.01 15.79
N ALA A 211 -0.51 -2.12 16.01
CA ALA A 211 -0.14 -1.08 15.05
C ALA A 211 1.37 -0.96 14.91
N LEU A 212 1.83 -0.74 13.69
CA LEU A 212 3.23 -0.53 13.35
C LEU A 212 3.43 0.88 12.78
N TYR A 213 4.32 1.64 13.41
CA TYR A 213 4.82 2.87 12.84
C TYR A 213 5.94 2.57 11.84
N ILE A 214 5.77 3.05 10.63
CA ILE A 214 6.75 2.95 9.54
C ILE A 214 7.19 4.38 9.19
N PRO A 215 8.42 4.78 9.52
CA PRO A 215 8.92 6.11 9.17
C PRO A 215 8.94 6.33 7.66
N ALA A 216 8.81 7.58 7.23
CA ALA A 216 9.01 7.94 5.82
C ALA A 216 10.35 7.42 5.30
N LEU A 217 10.39 7.04 4.02
CA LEU A 217 11.54 6.50 3.31
C LEU A 217 12.01 5.10 3.75
N TRP A 218 11.41 4.51 4.79
CA TRP A 218 11.70 3.12 5.12
C TRP A 218 11.10 2.18 4.09
N PHE A 219 11.93 1.30 3.56
CA PHE A 219 11.48 0.27 2.64
C PHE A 219 10.70 -0.80 3.40
N HIS A 220 9.57 -1.21 2.85
CA HIS A 220 8.76 -2.23 3.48
C HIS A 220 8.08 -3.15 2.47
N HIS A 221 8.05 -4.42 2.81
CA HIS A 221 7.31 -5.48 2.13
C HIS A 221 6.22 -5.97 3.09
N VAL A 222 5.00 -6.17 2.59
CA VAL A 222 3.86 -6.54 3.44
C VAL A 222 3.20 -7.80 2.91
N LEU A 223 3.21 -8.86 3.72
CA LEU A 223 2.52 -10.11 3.45
C LEU A 223 1.29 -10.22 4.35
N SER A 224 0.11 -10.46 3.77
CA SER A 224 -1.16 -10.59 4.49
C SER A 224 -1.44 -12.05 4.84
N HIS A 225 -1.87 -12.30 6.07
CA HIS A 225 -2.19 -13.62 6.60
C HIS A 225 -3.66 -13.72 7.03
N PRO A 226 -4.27 -14.91 7.08
CA PRO A 226 -5.52 -15.12 7.79
C PRO A 226 -5.29 -14.97 9.31
N GLU A 227 -6.37 -14.88 10.07
CA GLU A 227 -6.31 -14.84 11.53
C GLU A 227 -5.78 -16.18 12.11
N SER A 228 -6.24 -17.29 11.53
CA SER A 228 -5.67 -18.60 11.75
C SER A 228 -5.57 -19.37 10.41
N PRO A 229 -4.72 -20.40 10.32
CA PRO A 229 -4.59 -21.19 9.09
C PRO A 229 -5.93 -21.82 8.64
N GLU A 230 -6.82 -22.11 9.58
CA GLU A 230 -8.12 -22.74 9.34
C GLU A 230 -9.21 -21.73 8.97
N SER A 231 -9.08 -20.47 9.40
CA SER A 231 -10.14 -19.46 9.22
C SER A 231 -10.33 -19.08 7.77
N GLY A 232 -9.25 -19.08 6.97
CA GLY A 232 -9.29 -18.59 5.59
C GLY A 232 -9.71 -17.12 5.46
N ASP A 233 -9.77 -16.39 6.58
CA ASP A 233 -10.31 -15.05 6.66
C ASP A 233 -9.39 -14.01 6.03
N MET A 234 -10.02 -12.91 5.58
CA MET A 234 -9.32 -11.78 5.01
C MET A 234 -8.48 -11.02 6.05
N SER A 235 -7.46 -10.34 5.57
CA SER A 235 -6.71 -9.37 6.35
C SER A 235 -7.29 -7.97 6.13
N ILE A 236 -7.66 -7.28 7.24
CA ILE A 236 -8.20 -5.92 7.23
C ILE A 236 -7.25 -5.03 8.03
N ALA A 237 -6.87 -3.90 7.46
CA ALA A 237 -6.02 -2.91 8.10
C ALA A 237 -6.41 -1.48 7.70
N VAL A 238 -6.02 -0.52 8.51
CA VAL A 238 -6.10 0.91 8.19
C VAL A 238 -4.70 1.49 8.27
N ASN A 239 -4.30 2.19 7.22
CA ASN A 239 -3.10 3.01 7.24
C ASN A 239 -3.50 4.46 7.47
N VAL A 240 -2.71 5.17 8.28
CA VAL A 240 -2.81 6.61 8.45
C VAL A 240 -1.48 7.23 8.09
N PHE A 241 -1.53 8.25 7.22
CA PHE A 241 -0.33 8.89 6.68
C PHE A 241 -0.23 10.34 7.14
N TRP A 242 0.97 10.76 7.53
CA TRP A 242 1.31 12.13 7.89
C TRP A 242 2.48 12.62 7.06
N ARG A 243 2.43 13.90 6.68
CA ARG A 243 3.55 14.57 6.02
C ARG A 243 4.69 14.76 7.00
N CYS A 244 5.87 14.35 6.61
CA CYS A 244 7.11 14.55 7.38
C CYS A 244 7.92 15.78 6.93
N LEU A 245 7.54 16.39 5.81
CA LEU A 245 8.09 17.64 5.28
C LEU A 245 7.02 18.75 5.31
N PRO A 246 7.41 20.03 5.21
CA PRO A 246 6.47 21.11 4.99
C PRO A 246 5.57 20.86 3.77
N GLU A 247 4.32 21.29 3.82
CA GLU A 247 3.32 20.99 2.78
C GLU A 247 3.78 21.38 1.37
N GLN A 248 4.46 22.52 1.22
CA GLN A 248 4.98 23.03 -0.06
C GLN A 248 6.08 22.17 -0.67
N GLU A 249 6.73 21.31 0.11
CA GLU A 249 7.77 20.40 -0.36
C GLU A 249 7.21 19.06 -0.87
N HIS A 250 5.93 18.79 -0.62
CA HIS A 250 5.25 17.62 -1.16
C HIS A 250 4.68 17.87 -2.56
N ASP A 251 4.48 16.81 -3.34
CA ASP A 251 3.76 16.89 -4.61
C ASP A 251 2.27 17.10 -4.32
N ALA A 252 1.72 18.24 -4.72
CA ALA A 252 0.30 18.56 -4.53
C ALA A 252 -0.66 17.55 -5.20
N GLY A 253 -0.19 16.79 -6.17
CA GLY A 253 -0.93 15.69 -6.82
C GLY A 253 -0.67 14.32 -6.20
N ASP A 254 0.02 14.24 -5.07
CA ASP A 254 0.24 12.99 -4.37
C ASP A 254 -0.98 12.60 -3.53
N LEU A 255 -1.84 11.79 -4.10
CA LEU A 255 -3.03 11.28 -3.42
C LEU A 255 -2.74 10.05 -2.54
N TYR A 256 -1.53 9.50 -2.61
CA TYR A 256 -1.19 8.21 -2.02
C TYR A 256 -0.07 8.25 -1.00
N GLY A 257 0.64 9.37 -0.85
CA GLY A 257 1.79 9.50 0.05
C GLY A 257 3.05 8.79 -0.44
N ASN A 258 3.20 8.59 -1.75
CA ASN A 258 4.28 7.81 -2.34
C ASN A 258 4.96 8.43 -3.56
N LYS A 259 4.70 9.71 -3.82
CA LYS A 259 5.43 10.45 -4.86
C LYS A 259 6.59 11.20 -4.24
N ASP A 260 7.74 11.04 -4.82
CA ASP A 260 8.91 11.81 -4.42
C ASP A 260 8.64 13.32 -4.47
N PRO A 261 9.20 14.08 -3.54
CA PRO A 261 9.14 15.55 -3.57
C PRO A 261 9.58 16.11 -4.92
N PRO A 262 8.98 17.20 -5.39
CA PRO A 262 9.36 17.81 -6.67
C PRO A 262 10.85 18.12 -6.80
N ALA A 263 11.50 18.51 -5.71
CA ALA A 263 12.95 18.75 -5.68
C ALA A 263 13.75 17.46 -5.93
N ALA A 264 13.38 16.34 -5.30
CA ALA A 264 14.05 15.05 -5.47
C ALA A 264 13.87 14.51 -6.90
N ARG A 265 12.66 14.61 -7.47
CA ARG A 265 12.42 14.23 -8.87
C ARG A 265 13.24 15.05 -9.84
N ARG A 266 13.31 16.39 -9.65
CA ARG A 266 14.14 17.26 -10.46
C ARG A 266 15.63 16.90 -10.36
N ALA A 267 16.11 16.60 -9.15
CA ALA A 267 17.50 16.17 -8.96
C ALA A 267 17.79 14.87 -9.71
N SER A 268 16.89 13.89 -9.64
CA SER A 268 17.01 12.62 -10.37
C SER A 268 17.04 12.82 -11.90
N GLU A 269 16.19 13.71 -12.44
CA GLU A 269 16.21 14.05 -13.88
C GLU A 269 17.52 14.71 -14.31
N LEU A 270 18.05 15.63 -13.50
CA LEU A 270 19.33 16.28 -13.77
C LEU A 270 20.49 15.30 -13.70
N ALA A 271 20.49 14.38 -12.73
CA ALA A 271 21.48 13.31 -12.62
C ALA A 271 21.44 12.37 -13.85
N ALA A 272 20.25 12.02 -14.33
CA ALA A 272 20.10 11.21 -15.54
C ALA A 272 20.69 11.92 -16.78
N ARG A 273 20.39 13.21 -16.97
CA ARG A 273 20.96 14.04 -18.06
C ARG A 273 22.49 14.17 -17.96
N ALA A 274 23.02 14.33 -16.74
CA ALA A 274 24.46 14.37 -16.52
C ALA A 274 25.12 13.04 -16.90
N GLY A 275 24.50 11.91 -16.52
CA GLY A 275 24.95 10.57 -16.91
C GLY A 275 24.96 10.37 -18.43
N GLU A 276 23.88 10.78 -19.10
CA GLU A 276 23.78 10.73 -20.56
C GLU A 276 24.89 11.54 -21.23
N ALA A 277 25.09 12.79 -20.82
CA ALA A 277 26.13 13.66 -21.38
C ALA A 277 27.53 13.05 -21.25
N ILE A 278 27.85 12.44 -20.09
CA ILE A 278 29.14 11.80 -19.84
C ILE A 278 29.28 10.48 -20.60
N SER A 279 28.20 9.76 -20.87
CA SER A 279 28.20 8.43 -21.49
C SER A 279 28.86 8.43 -22.89
N HIS A 280 28.81 9.56 -23.61
CA HIS A 280 29.39 9.74 -24.95
C HIS A 280 30.89 9.93 -24.94
N LEU A 281 31.52 10.15 -23.80
CA LEU A 281 32.96 10.31 -23.72
C LEU A 281 33.68 8.95 -23.79
N PRO A 282 34.84 8.88 -24.47
CA PRO A 282 35.66 7.68 -24.45
C PRO A 282 36.32 7.49 -23.07
N GLU A 283 36.70 6.25 -22.75
CA GLU A 283 37.59 5.99 -21.61
C GLU A 283 39.00 6.53 -21.89
N PRO A 284 39.73 7.07 -20.88
CA PRO A 284 39.34 7.16 -19.44
C PRO A 284 38.57 8.44 -19.07
N HIS A 285 38.26 9.31 -20.02
CA HIS A 285 37.59 10.59 -19.78
C HIS A 285 36.21 10.40 -19.12
N LYS A 286 35.46 9.46 -19.64
CA LYS A 286 34.12 9.12 -19.07
C LYS A 286 34.21 8.79 -17.56
N SER A 287 35.05 7.86 -17.18
CA SER A 287 35.23 7.49 -15.79
C SER A 287 35.76 8.64 -14.91
N PHE A 288 36.67 9.47 -15.47
CA PHE A 288 37.19 10.63 -14.75
C PHE A 288 36.09 11.66 -14.47
N TYR A 289 35.33 12.07 -15.49
CA TYR A 289 34.28 13.09 -15.31
C TYR A 289 33.10 12.57 -14.52
N ALA A 290 32.73 11.29 -14.60
CA ALA A 290 31.71 10.69 -13.77
C ALA A 290 32.08 10.80 -12.28
N ARG A 291 33.27 10.35 -11.89
CA ARG A 291 33.77 10.50 -10.51
C ARG A 291 33.80 11.95 -10.05
N ARG A 292 34.33 12.86 -10.88
CA ARG A 292 34.41 14.29 -10.56
C ARG A 292 33.02 14.90 -10.31
N THR A 293 32.00 14.53 -11.08
CA THR A 293 30.62 15.00 -10.93
C THR A 293 30.03 14.51 -9.62
N ILE A 294 30.21 13.22 -9.30
CA ILE A 294 29.75 12.61 -8.04
C ILE A 294 30.40 13.30 -6.83
N THR A 295 31.73 13.48 -6.85
CA THR A 295 32.48 14.15 -5.77
C THR A 295 31.95 15.56 -5.53
N ARG A 296 31.76 16.36 -6.60
CA ARG A 296 31.24 17.73 -6.46
C ARG A 296 29.83 17.77 -5.87
N LEU A 297 28.96 16.84 -6.27
CA LEU A 297 27.63 16.75 -5.73
C LEU A 297 27.65 16.39 -4.24
N ALA A 298 28.47 15.41 -3.87
CA ALA A 298 28.66 15.02 -2.47
C ALA A 298 29.17 16.19 -1.61
N GLU A 299 30.20 16.91 -2.08
CA GLU A 299 30.74 18.10 -1.40
C GLU A 299 29.67 19.19 -1.19
N GLN A 300 28.82 19.45 -2.19
CA GLN A 300 27.75 20.43 -2.11
C GLN A 300 26.67 20.03 -1.09
N LEU A 301 26.44 18.73 -0.89
CA LEU A 301 25.46 18.19 0.04
C LEU A 301 26.03 17.89 1.43
N GLY A 302 27.34 18.08 1.62
CA GLY A 302 28.01 17.80 2.89
C GLY A 302 28.11 16.30 3.23
N MET A 303 28.20 15.46 2.20
CA MET A 303 28.28 13.99 2.32
C MET A 303 29.70 13.48 2.26
#